data_ff29f9e89dc0177c37998404a7b94142
#
_entry.id   ff29f9e89dc0177c37998404a7b94142
#
_cell.length_a   1.000
_cell.length_b   1.000
_cell.length_c   1.000
_cell.angle_alpha   90.00
_cell.angle_beta   90.00
_cell.angle_gamma   90.00
#
_symmetry.space_group_name_H-M   'P 1'
#
loop_
_entity.id
_entity.type
_entity.pdbx_description
1 polymer ?
#
loop_
_entity_poly.entity_id
_entity_poly.type
_entity_poly.pdbx_seq_one_letter_code
_entity_poly.pdbx_strand_id
1 'polypeptide(L)'
;MKNLNIVGHNTKGDRIDNDFYPTPEVATLKLLNKESFKGSIWECACGDGAISEILVKKGYNVYSSDLINRGYGDETVDFLKINNRKFNNIITNPPFKLSLEFALHGLETVSNKLVLFQKLVFLEGIKRKRELFSLNKLKNIYVISNRLKFKGYKTGGLMCFAWFVFDVNYNGKPQIDWI
;
A
#
# COMPACT_ATOMS: atom_id res chain seq x y z
N MET A 1 -15.42 -23.47 -18.61
CA MET A 1 -14.25 -22.62 -18.30
C MET A 1 -14.41 -22.10 -16.88
N LYS A 2 -13.50 -22.44 -15.95
CA LYS A 2 -13.56 -21.98 -14.57
C LYS A 2 -13.30 -20.47 -14.55
N ASN A 3 -14.22 -19.70 -13.97
CA ASN A 3 -14.04 -18.25 -13.76
C ASN A 3 -12.76 -18.02 -12.96
N LEU A 4 -11.76 -17.41 -13.60
CA LEU A 4 -10.53 -16.98 -12.97
C LEU A 4 -10.83 -15.75 -12.12
N ASN A 5 -10.85 -15.93 -10.80
CA ASN A 5 -11.00 -14.82 -9.85
C ASN A 5 -9.73 -13.96 -9.88
N ILE A 6 -9.80 -12.82 -10.54
CA ILE A 6 -8.73 -11.80 -10.56
C ILE A 6 -9.01 -10.84 -9.42
N VAL A 7 -8.11 -10.77 -8.43
CA VAL A 7 -8.21 -9.81 -7.33
C VAL A 7 -8.33 -8.39 -7.89
N GLY A 8 -9.46 -7.73 -7.63
CA GLY A 8 -9.76 -6.39 -8.13
C GLY A 8 -10.20 -6.32 -9.59
N HIS A 9 -10.59 -7.44 -10.23
CA HIS A 9 -11.23 -7.46 -11.53
C HIS A 9 -12.34 -8.50 -11.51
N ASN A 10 -13.56 -8.07 -11.20
CA ASN A 10 -14.76 -8.91 -11.32
C ASN A 10 -15.64 -8.41 -12.44
N THR A 11 -15.97 -9.31 -13.34
CA THR A 11 -16.82 -9.03 -14.50
C THR A 11 -18.32 -9.15 -14.17
N LYS A 12 -18.71 -9.55 -12.98
CA LYS A 12 -20.12 -9.58 -12.51
C LYS A 12 -20.19 -9.57 -10.97
N GLY A 13 -20.68 -8.49 -10.41
CA GLY A 13 -21.45 -8.48 -9.14
C GLY A 13 -20.73 -8.66 -7.78
N ASP A 14 -19.58 -9.33 -7.71
CA ASP A 14 -18.93 -9.67 -6.44
C ASP A 14 -17.70 -8.80 -6.13
N ARG A 15 -17.81 -7.50 -6.37
CA ARG A 15 -16.76 -6.59 -5.94
C ARG A 15 -16.87 -6.42 -4.44
N ILE A 16 -15.80 -6.77 -3.70
CA ILE A 16 -15.74 -6.51 -2.26
C ILE A 16 -15.85 -5.00 -2.06
N ASP A 17 -16.80 -4.58 -1.24
CA ASP A 17 -17.06 -3.18 -0.95
C ASP A 17 -15.76 -2.45 -0.57
N ASN A 18 -15.55 -1.30 -1.20
CA ASN A 18 -14.39 -0.43 -0.97
C ASN A 18 -13.01 -1.03 -1.28
N ASP A 19 -12.92 -2.03 -2.20
CA ASP A 19 -11.64 -2.68 -2.57
C ASP A 19 -10.86 -3.24 -1.35
N PHE A 20 -11.55 -3.68 -0.30
CA PHE A 20 -10.92 -4.17 0.91
C PHE A 20 -10.31 -5.57 0.71
N TYR A 21 -8.99 -5.62 0.67
CA TYR A 21 -8.19 -6.85 0.58
C TYR A 21 -7.11 -6.84 1.65
N PRO A 22 -7.30 -7.52 2.80
CA PRO A 22 -6.27 -7.61 3.85
C PRO A 22 -4.95 -8.07 3.26
N THR A 23 -3.89 -7.30 3.51
CA THR A 23 -2.56 -7.62 2.99
C THR A 23 -2.02 -8.89 3.64
N PRO A 24 -1.62 -9.92 2.88
CA PRO A 24 -1.04 -11.11 3.46
C PRO A 24 0.19 -10.78 4.31
N GLU A 25 0.27 -11.33 5.53
CA GLU A 25 1.34 -11.09 6.49
C GLU A 25 2.74 -11.21 5.87
N VAL A 26 2.94 -12.25 5.06
CA VAL A 26 4.22 -12.51 4.38
C VAL A 26 4.69 -11.32 3.53
N ALA A 27 3.77 -10.55 2.94
CA ALA A 27 4.14 -9.38 2.14
C ALA A 27 4.75 -8.28 3.00
N THR A 28 4.16 -8.00 4.17
CA THR A 28 4.67 -6.99 5.11
C THR A 28 6.00 -7.44 5.73
N LEU A 29 6.14 -8.71 6.11
CA LEU A 29 7.41 -9.25 6.64
C LEU A 29 8.54 -9.16 5.61
N LYS A 30 8.27 -9.44 4.34
CA LYS A 30 9.24 -9.30 3.24
C LYS A 30 9.69 -7.85 3.05
N LEU A 31 8.77 -6.87 3.14
CA LEU A 31 9.12 -5.45 3.13
C LEU A 31 10.09 -5.11 4.26
N LEU A 32 9.78 -5.55 5.49
CA LEU A 32 10.58 -5.23 6.69
C LEU A 32 11.96 -5.90 6.70
N ASN A 33 12.19 -6.93 5.89
CA ASN A 33 13.53 -7.49 5.67
C ASN A 33 14.40 -6.62 4.74
N LYS A 34 13.80 -5.70 3.99
CA LYS A 34 14.50 -4.81 3.04
C LYS A 34 14.54 -3.36 3.49
N GLU A 35 13.53 -2.91 4.25
CA GLU A 35 13.36 -1.53 4.64
C GLU A 35 13.26 -1.41 6.17
N SER A 36 13.82 -0.33 6.69
CA SER A 36 13.64 0.11 8.06
C SER A 36 13.05 1.52 8.09
N PHE A 37 12.31 1.81 9.16
CA PHE A 37 11.57 3.06 9.30
C PHE A 37 11.94 3.72 10.62
N LYS A 38 12.29 5.00 10.57
CA LYS A 38 12.54 5.83 11.76
C LYS A 38 11.35 6.73 12.02
N GLY A 39 11.00 6.89 13.29
CA GLY A 39 9.89 7.75 13.72
C GLY A 39 8.52 7.10 13.57
N SER A 40 7.48 7.91 13.52
CA SER A 40 6.09 7.47 13.45
C SER A 40 5.72 6.91 12.06
N ILE A 41 4.83 5.92 12.07
CA ILE A 41 4.23 5.36 10.86
C ILE A 41 2.73 5.60 10.91
N TRP A 42 2.14 6.04 9.79
CA TRP A 42 0.70 6.06 9.60
C TRP A 42 0.27 4.99 8.62
N GLU A 43 -0.59 4.08 9.05
CA GLU A 43 -1.37 3.23 8.15
C GLU A 43 -2.75 3.87 7.95
N CYS A 44 -2.92 4.57 6.83
CA CYS A 44 -4.07 5.43 6.58
C CYS A 44 -5.24 4.75 5.84
N ALA A 45 -5.13 3.45 5.60
CA ALA A 45 -6.18 2.57 5.09
C ALA A 45 -6.03 1.19 5.76
N CYS A 46 -6.11 1.17 7.10
CA CYS A 46 -5.67 0.04 7.92
C CYS A 46 -6.58 -1.20 7.81
N GLY A 47 -7.81 -1.03 7.38
CA GLY A 47 -8.75 -2.14 7.26
C GLY A 47 -8.98 -2.85 8.59
N ASP A 48 -8.67 -4.16 8.62
CA ASP A 48 -8.71 -5.01 9.82
C ASP A 48 -7.37 -5.07 10.58
N GLY A 49 -6.41 -4.19 10.26
CA GLY A 49 -5.13 -4.08 10.93
C GLY A 49 -4.02 -5.00 10.39
N ALA A 50 -4.22 -5.63 9.23
CA ALA A 50 -3.32 -6.65 8.69
C ALA A 50 -1.84 -6.19 8.55
N ILE A 51 -1.58 -4.93 8.24
CA ILE A 51 -0.23 -4.34 8.18
C ILE A 51 0.15 -3.79 9.56
N SER A 52 -0.74 -3.00 10.18
CA SER A 52 -0.49 -2.34 11.46
C SER A 52 -0.07 -3.29 12.55
N GLU A 53 -0.75 -4.42 12.72
CA GLU A 53 -0.41 -5.41 13.75
C GLU A 53 1.01 -5.95 13.60
N ILE A 54 1.47 -6.17 12.37
CA ILE A 54 2.82 -6.64 12.09
C ILE A 54 3.84 -5.56 12.44
N LEU A 55 3.58 -4.32 12.05
CA LEU A 55 4.45 -3.18 12.36
C LEU A 55 4.56 -2.98 13.88
N VAL A 56 3.45 -3.02 14.61
CA VAL A 56 3.43 -2.93 16.08
C VAL A 56 4.20 -4.09 16.72
N LYS A 57 3.98 -5.33 16.28
CA LYS A 57 4.74 -6.51 16.74
C LYS A 57 6.26 -6.39 16.48
N LYS A 58 6.66 -5.62 15.49
CA LYS A 58 8.07 -5.31 15.18
C LYS A 58 8.63 -4.10 15.92
N GLY A 59 7.84 -3.50 16.83
CA GLY A 59 8.26 -2.40 17.69
C GLY A 59 8.16 -1.00 17.07
N TYR A 60 7.44 -0.84 15.95
CA TYR A 60 7.20 0.47 15.36
C TYR A 60 6.08 1.23 16.09
N ASN A 61 6.21 2.55 16.15
CA ASN A 61 5.15 3.45 16.61
C ASN A 61 4.18 3.70 15.45
N VAL A 62 3.01 3.06 15.49
CA VAL A 62 2.03 3.07 14.41
C VAL A 62 0.76 3.78 14.84
N TYR A 63 0.31 4.72 14.03
CA TYR A 63 -1.04 5.29 14.08
C TYR A 63 -1.84 4.71 12.91
N SER A 64 -3.03 4.20 13.19
CA SER A 64 -3.85 3.48 12.23
C SER A 64 -5.20 4.15 12.04
N SER A 65 -5.59 4.38 10.79
CA SER A 65 -6.92 4.90 10.47
C SER A 65 -7.48 4.28 9.20
N ASP A 66 -8.79 4.32 9.05
CA ASP A 66 -9.48 3.89 7.82
C ASP A 66 -10.69 4.80 7.58
N LEU A 67 -11.19 4.82 6.35
CA LEU A 67 -12.45 5.47 6.02
C LEU A 67 -13.65 4.78 6.68
N ILE A 68 -13.54 3.48 6.92
CA ILE A 68 -14.59 2.62 7.45
C ILE A 68 -14.09 1.92 8.71
N ASN A 69 -14.86 2.04 9.80
CA ASN A 69 -14.56 1.28 11.00
C ASN A 69 -14.80 -0.22 10.76
N ARG A 70 -13.69 -1.00 10.77
CA ARG A 70 -13.69 -2.47 10.63
C ARG A 70 -13.30 -3.18 11.92
N GLY A 71 -13.39 -2.47 13.07
CA GLY A 71 -13.01 -2.99 14.39
C GLY A 71 -11.53 -2.88 14.70
N TYR A 72 -10.77 -2.14 13.88
CA TYR A 72 -9.36 -1.84 14.10
C TYR A 72 -9.07 -0.37 13.76
N GLY A 73 -8.00 0.17 14.35
CA GLY A 73 -7.53 1.53 14.12
C GLY A 73 -7.86 2.50 15.23
N ASP A 74 -7.10 3.58 15.28
CA ASP A 74 -7.21 4.66 16.29
C ASP A 74 -8.32 5.65 15.90
N GLU A 75 -8.63 5.78 14.60
CA GLU A 75 -9.59 6.76 14.11
C GLU A 75 -10.27 6.29 12.81
N THR A 76 -11.53 6.69 12.64
CA THR A 76 -12.26 6.55 11.36
C THR A 76 -12.27 7.89 10.65
N VAL A 77 -11.51 8.01 9.55
CA VAL A 77 -11.30 9.28 8.84
C VAL A 77 -10.95 9.07 7.36
N ASP A 78 -11.35 10.00 6.52
CA ASP A 78 -10.94 10.04 5.11
C ASP A 78 -9.53 10.62 4.99
N PHE A 79 -8.55 9.76 4.73
CA PHE A 79 -7.15 10.16 4.54
C PHE A 79 -6.98 11.30 3.55
N LEU A 80 -7.70 11.27 2.43
CA LEU A 80 -7.57 12.27 1.36
C LEU A 80 -8.11 13.66 1.72
N LYS A 81 -8.80 13.79 2.87
CA LYS A 81 -9.30 15.08 3.40
C LYS A 81 -8.46 15.65 4.53
N ILE A 82 -7.45 14.94 5.01
CA ILE A 82 -6.60 15.39 6.12
C ILE A 82 -5.40 16.17 5.59
N ASN A 83 -5.37 17.48 5.83
CA ASN A 83 -4.31 18.36 5.29
C ASN A 83 -3.33 18.89 6.35
N ASN A 84 -3.58 18.64 7.63
CA ASN A 84 -2.86 19.27 8.75
C ASN A 84 -2.06 18.28 9.60
N ARG A 85 -1.89 17.04 9.14
CA ARG A 85 -1.11 16.01 9.85
C ARG A 85 0.18 15.70 9.12
N LYS A 86 1.23 15.48 9.89
CA LYS A 86 2.55 15.05 9.38
C LYS A 86 3.00 13.80 10.12
N PHE A 87 3.51 12.86 9.37
CA PHE A 87 4.12 11.64 9.89
C PHE A 87 5.51 11.44 9.27
N ASN A 88 6.35 10.67 9.92
CA ASN A 88 7.64 10.34 9.31
C ASN A 88 7.44 9.41 8.11
N ASN A 89 6.57 8.43 8.24
CA ASN A 89 6.33 7.45 7.20
C ASN A 89 4.83 7.14 7.05
N ILE A 90 4.44 6.70 5.86
CA ILE A 90 3.17 6.02 5.60
C ILE A 90 3.49 4.64 5.02
N ILE A 91 2.83 3.59 5.54
CA ILE A 91 2.89 2.23 4.98
C ILE A 91 1.45 1.74 4.90
N THR A 92 0.95 1.51 3.69
CA THR A 92 -0.47 1.18 3.51
C THR A 92 -0.75 0.40 2.23
N ASN A 93 -1.89 -0.28 2.20
CA ASN A 93 -2.49 -0.91 1.02
C ASN A 93 -3.76 -0.12 0.66
N PRO A 94 -3.66 0.97 -0.10
CA PRO A 94 -4.81 1.80 -0.40
C PRO A 94 -5.75 1.14 -1.41
N PRO A 95 -7.01 1.58 -1.52
CA PRO A 95 -7.90 1.17 -2.58
C PRO A 95 -7.26 1.39 -3.95
N PHE A 96 -7.18 0.35 -4.78
CA PHE A 96 -6.44 0.40 -6.06
C PHE A 96 -6.93 1.49 -7.02
N LYS A 97 -8.21 1.86 -6.93
CA LYS A 97 -8.78 2.95 -7.74
C LYS A 97 -8.24 4.33 -7.36
N LEU A 98 -7.87 4.52 -6.10
CA LEU A 98 -7.41 5.79 -5.53
C LEU A 98 -5.89 5.81 -5.32
N SER A 99 -5.16 4.85 -5.91
CA SER A 99 -3.72 4.69 -5.69
C SER A 99 -2.90 5.93 -6.04
N LEU A 100 -3.28 6.67 -7.08
CA LEU A 100 -2.59 7.89 -7.47
C LEU A 100 -2.83 9.01 -6.46
N GLU A 101 -4.08 9.20 -6.06
CA GLU A 101 -4.50 10.20 -5.08
C GLU A 101 -3.81 9.94 -3.73
N PHE A 102 -3.80 8.68 -3.28
CA PHE A 102 -3.07 8.27 -2.07
C PHE A 102 -1.57 8.52 -2.19
N ALA A 103 -0.97 8.27 -3.36
CA ALA A 103 0.45 8.50 -3.57
C ALA A 103 0.81 9.99 -3.51
N LEU A 104 0.06 10.84 -4.19
CA LEU A 104 0.31 12.29 -4.22
C LEU A 104 0.09 12.90 -2.83
N HIS A 105 -1.06 12.64 -2.22
CA HIS A 105 -1.38 13.14 -0.89
C HIS A 105 -0.42 12.59 0.19
N GLY A 106 -0.05 11.31 0.08
CA GLY A 106 0.92 10.68 0.98
C GLY A 106 2.30 11.33 0.91
N LEU A 107 2.78 11.68 -0.28
CA LEU A 107 4.07 12.39 -0.44
C LEU A 107 4.06 13.78 0.19
N GLU A 108 2.92 14.46 0.18
CA GLU A 108 2.75 15.75 0.88
C GLU A 108 2.67 15.59 2.40
N THR A 109 2.23 14.43 2.87
CA THR A 109 1.99 14.13 4.30
C THR A 109 3.24 13.65 5.03
N VAL A 110 4.13 12.90 4.35
CA VAL A 110 5.30 12.31 5.00
C VAL A 110 6.52 13.24 4.99
N SER A 111 7.37 13.10 6.01
CA SER A 111 8.69 13.73 6.05
C SER A 111 9.84 12.81 5.61
N ASN A 112 9.57 11.50 5.42
CA ASN A 112 10.58 10.51 5.07
C ASN A 112 10.09 9.57 3.96
N LYS A 113 9.33 8.50 4.28
CA LYS A 113 8.96 7.49 3.29
C LYS A 113 7.45 7.31 3.17
N LEU A 114 6.98 7.18 1.93
CA LEU A 114 5.67 6.66 1.59
C LEU A 114 5.84 5.27 0.97
N VAL A 115 5.17 4.27 1.53
CA VAL A 115 5.25 2.88 1.06
C VAL A 115 3.86 2.36 0.74
N LEU A 116 3.66 2.03 -0.51
CA LEU A 116 2.36 1.56 -1.02
C LEU A 116 2.45 0.11 -1.49
N PHE A 117 1.54 -0.72 -0.98
CA PHE A 117 1.33 -2.06 -1.53
C PHE A 117 0.41 -1.96 -2.74
N GLN A 118 0.89 -2.35 -3.92
CA GLN A 118 0.17 -2.16 -5.17
C GLN A 118 0.33 -3.35 -6.12
N LYS A 119 -0.60 -3.47 -7.06
CA LYS A 119 -0.41 -4.31 -8.24
C LYS A 119 0.72 -3.74 -9.09
N LEU A 120 1.52 -4.60 -9.73
CA LEU A 120 2.64 -4.15 -10.56
C LEU A 120 2.20 -3.24 -11.73
N VAL A 121 0.96 -3.40 -12.21
CA VAL A 121 0.34 -2.50 -13.21
C VAL A 121 0.22 -1.05 -12.75
N PHE A 122 0.46 -0.75 -11.48
CA PHE A 122 0.57 0.64 -10.99
C PHE A 122 1.67 1.44 -11.71
N LEU A 123 2.70 0.78 -12.24
CA LEU A 123 3.74 1.41 -13.07
C LEU A 123 3.22 1.94 -14.41
N GLU A 124 2.09 1.44 -14.89
CA GLU A 124 1.48 1.85 -16.15
C GLU A 124 0.58 3.09 -15.95
N GLY A 125 0.46 3.91 -16.96
CA GLY A 125 -0.52 5.00 -17.04
C GLY A 125 0.10 6.37 -17.25
N ILE A 126 -0.42 7.09 -18.26
CA ILE A 126 0.06 8.43 -18.67
C ILE A 126 -0.05 9.42 -17.52
N LYS A 127 -1.17 9.41 -16.78
CA LYS A 127 -1.40 10.32 -15.65
C LYS A 127 -0.38 10.08 -14.53
N ARG A 128 -0.15 8.81 -14.15
CA ARG A 128 0.85 8.45 -13.13
C ARG A 128 2.27 8.82 -13.55
N LYS A 129 2.61 8.60 -14.82
CA LYS A 129 3.92 9.03 -15.36
C LYS A 129 4.11 10.54 -15.20
N ARG A 130 3.09 11.33 -15.57
CA ARG A 130 3.15 12.79 -15.57
C ARG A 130 3.13 13.40 -14.18
N GLU A 131 2.28 12.91 -13.28
CA GLU A 131 1.98 13.57 -12.01
C GLU A 131 2.73 12.97 -10.81
N LEU A 132 3.10 11.69 -10.86
CA LEU A 132 3.74 11.00 -9.75
C LEU A 132 5.19 10.61 -10.05
N PHE A 133 5.42 9.86 -11.14
CA PHE A 133 6.76 9.32 -11.40
C PHE A 133 7.74 10.38 -11.87
N SER A 134 7.26 11.48 -12.48
CA SER A 134 8.08 12.66 -12.83
C SER A 134 8.67 13.38 -11.62
N LEU A 135 8.13 13.15 -10.41
CA LEU A 135 8.68 13.71 -9.17
C LEU A 135 10.02 13.08 -8.77
N ASN A 136 10.41 11.96 -9.38
CA ASN A 136 11.65 11.21 -9.10
C ASN A 136 11.82 10.78 -7.63
N LYS A 137 10.69 10.60 -6.92
CA LYS A 137 10.67 10.17 -5.51
C LYS A 137 10.53 8.65 -5.32
N LEU A 138 10.13 7.91 -6.36
CA LEU A 138 10.09 6.46 -6.33
C LEU A 138 11.52 5.92 -6.28
N LYS A 139 11.87 5.29 -5.15
CA LYS A 139 13.23 4.82 -4.88
C LYS A 139 13.38 3.32 -5.13
N ASN A 140 12.51 2.52 -4.52
CA ASN A 140 12.57 1.06 -4.64
C ASN A 140 11.21 0.48 -5.03
N ILE A 141 11.25 -0.58 -5.82
CA ILE A 141 10.10 -1.42 -6.16
C ILE A 141 10.47 -2.85 -5.75
N TYR A 142 9.85 -3.36 -4.70
CA TYR A 142 10.06 -4.73 -4.24
C TYR A 142 8.97 -5.65 -4.79
N VAL A 143 9.28 -6.37 -5.84
CA VAL A 143 8.36 -7.29 -6.49
C VAL A 143 8.20 -8.55 -5.65
N ILE A 144 6.97 -8.90 -5.28
CA ILE A 144 6.70 -10.16 -4.57
C ILE A 144 6.82 -11.32 -5.55
N SER A 145 7.86 -12.14 -5.38
CA SER A 145 8.19 -13.23 -6.31
C SER A 145 7.22 -14.41 -6.25
N ASN A 146 6.58 -14.63 -5.10
CA ASN A 146 5.61 -15.72 -4.93
C ASN A 146 4.16 -15.22 -5.09
N ARG A 147 3.26 -16.11 -5.51
CA ARG A 147 1.84 -15.81 -5.58
C ARG A 147 1.25 -15.63 -4.19
N LEU A 148 0.71 -14.44 -3.93
CA LEU A 148 0.07 -14.14 -2.66
C LEU A 148 -1.33 -14.76 -2.59
N LYS A 149 -1.64 -15.38 -1.45
CA LYS A 149 -3.00 -15.82 -1.11
C LYS A 149 -3.65 -14.76 -0.22
N PHE A 150 -4.69 -14.13 -0.72
CA PHE A 150 -5.49 -13.22 0.08
C PHE A 150 -6.54 -13.99 0.89
N LYS A 151 -6.91 -13.45 2.06
CA LYS A 151 -7.96 -14.04 2.91
C LYS A 151 -9.26 -14.21 2.10
N GLY A 152 -9.87 -15.39 2.19
CA GLY A 152 -11.09 -15.73 1.42
C GLY A 152 -10.86 -16.30 0.01
N TYR A 153 -9.61 -16.35 -0.47
CA TYR A 153 -9.29 -16.95 -1.78
C TYR A 153 -8.56 -18.28 -1.65
N LYS A 154 -9.05 -19.32 -2.36
CA LYS A 154 -8.46 -20.68 -2.32
C LYS A 154 -7.09 -20.77 -2.97
N THR A 155 -6.83 -19.94 -3.98
CA THR A 155 -5.56 -19.93 -4.74
C THR A 155 -5.00 -18.51 -4.83
N GLY A 156 -3.69 -18.38 -5.03
CA GLY A 156 -3.08 -17.09 -5.37
C GLY A 156 -3.66 -16.54 -6.65
N GLY A 157 -4.00 -15.24 -6.66
CA GLY A 157 -4.55 -14.56 -7.83
C GLY A 157 -3.56 -14.46 -9.00
N LEU A 158 -4.05 -14.07 -10.19
CA LEU A 158 -3.22 -13.87 -11.38
C LEU A 158 -2.36 -12.59 -11.31
N MET A 159 -2.68 -11.69 -10.38
CA MET A 159 -2.02 -10.38 -10.31
C MET A 159 -0.67 -10.47 -9.60
N CYS A 160 0.33 -9.77 -10.15
CA CYS A 160 1.60 -9.52 -9.49
C CYS A 160 1.48 -8.30 -8.58
N PHE A 161 2.09 -8.39 -7.40
CA PHE A 161 2.11 -7.33 -6.40
C PHE A 161 3.53 -6.90 -6.08
N ALA A 162 3.67 -5.65 -5.66
CA ALA A 162 4.93 -5.09 -5.21
C ALA A 162 4.71 -4.05 -4.12
N TRP A 163 5.73 -3.79 -3.33
CA TRP A 163 5.85 -2.62 -2.50
C TRP A 163 6.56 -1.51 -3.27
N PHE A 164 5.93 -0.36 -3.34
CA PHE A 164 6.47 0.85 -3.96
C PHE A 164 6.94 1.79 -2.86
N VAL A 165 8.25 1.97 -2.75
CA VAL A 165 8.88 2.81 -1.72
C VAL A 165 9.26 4.14 -2.35
N PHE A 166 8.54 5.18 -1.96
CA PHE A 166 8.87 6.57 -2.25
C PHE A 166 9.64 7.15 -1.06
N ASP A 167 10.68 7.93 -1.34
CA ASP A 167 11.50 8.61 -0.33
C ASP A 167 11.55 10.10 -0.71
N VAL A 168 11.06 10.99 0.16
CA VAL A 168 10.97 12.43 -0.14
C VAL A 168 12.35 13.07 -0.34
N ASN A 169 13.39 12.45 0.20
CA ASN A 169 14.77 12.92 0.04
C ASN A 169 15.48 12.29 -1.18
N TYR A 170 14.84 11.35 -1.87
CA TYR A 170 15.39 10.72 -3.06
C TYR A 170 15.11 11.57 -4.30
N ASN A 171 16.06 11.57 -5.22
CA ASN A 171 15.90 12.16 -6.55
C ASN A 171 16.69 11.33 -7.57
N GLY A 172 16.04 10.35 -8.17
CA GLY A 172 16.71 9.43 -9.08
C GLY A 172 15.77 8.44 -9.74
N LYS A 173 16.35 7.48 -10.46
CA LYS A 173 15.63 6.40 -11.11
C LYS A 173 15.31 5.30 -10.09
N PRO A 174 14.12 4.69 -10.13
CA PRO A 174 13.77 3.61 -9.22
C PRO A 174 14.66 2.37 -9.43
N GLN A 175 14.95 1.68 -8.34
CA GLN A 175 15.57 0.36 -8.34
C GLN A 175 14.49 -0.72 -8.18
N ILE A 176 14.67 -1.84 -8.85
CA ILE A 176 13.76 -3.00 -8.76
C ILE A 176 14.51 -4.15 -8.12
N ASP A 177 13.89 -4.79 -7.14
CA ASP A 177 14.39 -6.00 -6.50
C ASP A 177 13.22 -6.98 -6.25
N TRP A 178 13.54 -8.26 -6.10
CA TRP A 178 12.57 -9.34 -5.84
C TRP A 178 12.68 -9.83 -4.41
N ILE A 179 11.52 -9.99 -3.79
CA ILE A 179 11.39 -10.44 -2.40
C ILE A 179 10.42 -11.60 -2.25
#